data_746136984b91bd504e26f4bff1665bf3
#
_entry.id   746136984b91bd504e26f4bff1665bf3
#
_cell.length_a   1.000
_cell.length_b   1.000
_cell.length_c   1.000
_cell.angle_alpha   90.00
_cell.angle_beta   90.00
_cell.angle_gamma   90.00
#
_symmetry.space_group_name_H-M   'P 1'
#
loop_
_entity.id
_entity.type
_entity.pdbx_description
1 polymer ?
#
loop_
_entity_poly.entity_id
_entity_poly.type
_entity_poly.pdbx_seq_one_letter_code
_entity_poly.pdbx_strand_id
1 'polypeptide(L)'
;MQFAVMGTPLPREWVGLQQFPAATQTKLFELLGKLKQKNVNTLTILVMGKGGVGKSSTINSLIGEQVVRVTAFQSEGMRPVMASRSWAGFTLNVIDTPGLVEAGYVNHQALQLIKGFLLNKTIDVLLYVDRLDAYRVDDLDKQIIRAITNSFGKEIWRKSLLVLTHAQLCPPDGLSYDVFSSKRSEGVLKAIRIGARIRKKDFDDSVIPVVLVENSGRCNKNDSDEKV
;
A
#
# COMPACT_ATOMS: atom_id res chain seq x y z
N MET A 1 -10.99 -27.88 26.32
CA MET A 1 -11.42 -26.69 25.57
C MET A 1 -10.92 -26.82 24.12
N GLN A 2 -11.81 -27.19 23.23
CA GLN A 2 -11.50 -27.28 21.80
C GLN A 2 -11.44 -25.86 21.23
N PHE A 3 -10.26 -25.41 20.82
CA PHE A 3 -10.13 -24.21 20.01
C PHE A 3 -10.68 -24.54 18.63
N ALA A 4 -11.85 -24.01 18.29
CA ALA A 4 -12.38 -24.05 16.95
C ALA A 4 -11.37 -23.34 16.04
N VAL A 5 -10.75 -24.09 15.13
CA VAL A 5 -10.01 -23.55 14.00
C VAL A 5 -11.03 -22.84 13.14
N MET A 6 -11.16 -21.52 13.30
CA MET A 6 -11.92 -20.71 12.36
C MET A 6 -11.24 -20.83 11.01
N GLY A 7 -11.82 -21.61 10.12
CA GLY A 7 -11.37 -21.70 8.73
C GLY A 7 -11.35 -20.31 8.13
N THR A 8 -10.29 -20.02 7.39
CA THR A 8 -10.19 -18.77 6.62
C THR A 8 -11.44 -18.67 5.74
N PRO A 9 -12.22 -17.59 5.82
CA PRO A 9 -13.41 -17.46 4.99
C PRO A 9 -12.99 -17.58 3.51
N LEU A 10 -13.77 -18.33 2.75
CA LEU A 10 -13.54 -18.46 1.31
C LEU A 10 -13.49 -17.08 0.66
N PRO A 11 -12.53 -16.85 -0.26
CA PRO A 11 -12.42 -15.57 -0.94
C PRO A 11 -13.69 -15.30 -1.73
N ARG A 12 -14.20 -14.08 -1.63
CA ARG A 12 -15.36 -13.64 -2.41
C ARG A 12 -14.96 -13.40 -3.86
N GLU A 13 -15.92 -13.54 -4.79
CA GLU A 13 -15.69 -13.18 -6.18
C GLU A 13 -15.26 -11.71 -6.30
N TRP A 14 -14.31 -11.43 -7.20
CA TRP A 14 -13.79 -10.09 -7.42
C TRP A 14 -14.68 -9.32 -8.42
N VAL A 15 -15.84 -8.89 -7.97
CA VAL A 15 -16.80 -8.14 -8.79
C VAL A 15 -16.33 -6.72 -9.11
N GLY A 16 -15.46 -6.14 -8.27
CA GLY A 16 -14.88 -4.82 -8.46
C GLY A 16 -14.05 -4.68 -9.74
N LEU A 17 -13.59 -5.79 -10.33
CA LEU A 17 -12.92 -5.78 -11.64
C LEU A 17 -13.76 -5.12 -12.74
N GLN A 18 -15.07 -5.26 -12.67
CA GLN A 18 -16.00 -4.70 -13.65
C GLN A 18 -16.18 -3.18 -13.50
N GLN A 19 -15.71 -2.60 -12.40
CA GLN A 19 -15.77 -1.16 -12.14
C GLN A 19 -14.61 -0.40 -12.80
N PHE A 20 -13.55 -1.11 -13.19
CA PHE A 20 -12.40 -0.48 -13.82
C PHE A 20 -12.67 -0.13 -15.29
N PRO A 21 -12.00 0.91 -15.83
CA PRO A 21 -12.01 1.21 -17.25
C PRO A 21 -11.55 0.00 -18.08
N ALA A 22 -12.06 -0.13 -19.30
CA ALA A 22 -11.76 -1.27 -20.18
C ALA A 22 -10.25 -1.48 -20.38
N ALA A 23 -9.48 -0.40 -20.55
CA ALA A 23 -8.03 -0.46 -20.69
C ALA A 23 -7.35 -1.05 -19.44
N THR A 24 -7.81 -0.66 -18.24
CA THR A 24 -7.31 -1.22 -16.97
C THR A 24 -7.67 -2.70 -16.84
N GLN A 25 -8.90 -3.08 -17.16
CA GLN A 25 -9.32 -4.47 -17.15
C GLN A 25 -8.43 -5.33 -18.05
N THR A 26 -8.19 -4.89 -19.30
CA THR A 26 -7.33 -5.58 -20.25
C THR A 26 -5.92 -5.81 -19.68
N LYS A 27 -5.31 -4.76 -19.15
CA LYS A 27 -3.96 -4.86 -18.52
C LYS A 27 -3.93 -5.79 -17.32
N LEU A 28 -4.97 -5.75 -16.50
CA LEU A 28 -5.08 -6.62 -15.34
C LEU A 28 -5.25 -8.09 -15.75
N PHE A 29 -6.08 -8.38 -16.75
CA PHE A 29 -6.25 -9.74 -17.26
C PHE A 29 -4.96 -10.28 -17.89
N GLU A 30 -4.21 -9.46 -18.64
CA GLU A 30 -2.88 -9.82 -19.12
C GLU A 30 -1.92 -10.17 -17.99
N LEU A 31 -1.91 -9.36 -16.92
CA LEU A 31 -1.07 -9.59 -15.73
C LEU A 31 -1.46 -10.90 -15.03
N LEU A 32 -2.74 -11.10 -14.77
CA LEU A 32 -3.24 -12.32 -14.13
C LEU A 32 -2.94 -13.57 -14.96
N GLY A 33 -3.05 -13.48 -16.29
CA GLY A 33 -2.63 -14.53 -17.21
C GLY A 33 -1.14 -14.87 -17.09
N LYS A 34 -0.27 -13.86 -17.03
CA LYS A 34 1.18 -14.04 -16.83
C LYS A 34 1.52 -14.67 -15.46
N LEU A 35 0.82 -14.26 -14.39
CA LEU A 35 0.99 -14.84 -13.06
C LEU A 35 0.58 -16.32 -13.05
N LYS A 36 -0.55 -16.65 -13.67
CA LYS A 36 -1.04 -18.02 -13.81
C LYS A 36 -0.04 -18.93 -14.57
N GLN A 37 0.56 -18.44 -15.66
CA GLN A 37 1.61 -19.16 -16.40
C GLN A 37 2.84 -19.47 -15.52
N LYS A 38 3.10 -18.63 -14.53
CA LYS A 38 4.17 -18.82 -13.54
C LYS A 38 3.72 -19.63 -12.30
N ASN A 39 2.54 -20.24 -12.34
CA ASN A 39 1.90 -20.92 -11.20
C ASN A 39 1.70 -20.04 -9.96
N VAL A 40 1.58 -18.73 -10.15
CA VAL A 40 1.24 -17.80 -9.08
C VAL A 40 -0.26 -17.61 -9.06
N ASN A 41 -0.94 -18.27 -8.13
CA ASN A 41 -2.40 -18.24 -8.02
C ASN A 41 -2.88 -17.38 -6.84
N THR A 42 -1.98 -16.84 -6.05
CA THR A 42 -2.29 -15.99 -4.91
C THR A 42 -1.26 -14.88 -4.80
N LEU A 43 -1.72 -13.68 -4.49
CA LEU A 43 -0.89 -12.53 -4.17
C LEU A 43 -1.38 -11.92 -2.86
N THR A 44 -0.48 -11.74 -1.91
CA THR A 44 -0.80 -11.10 -0.62
C THR A 44 -0.07 -9.77 -0.49
N ILE A 45 -0.85 -8.70 -0.43
CA ILE A 45 -0.38 -7.31 -0.33
C ILE A 45 -0.59 -6.83 1.10
N LEU A 46 0.47 -6.35 1.73
CA LEU A 46 0.44 -5.68 3.02
C LEU A 46 0.49 -4.15 2.79
N VAL A 47 -0.43 -3.41 3.38
CA VAL A 47 -0.49 -1.95 3.24
C VAL A 47 -0.12 -1.29 4.56
N MET A 48 0.96 -0.53 4.58
CA MET A 48 1.47 0.16 5.79
C MET A 48 1.74 1.64 5.52
N GLY A 49 1.70 2.44 6.59
CA GLY A 49 1.98 3.89 6.57
C GLY A 49 1.37 4.60 7.76
N LYS A 50 1.54 5.91 7.83
CA LYS A 50 0.96 6.77 8.88
C LYS A 50 -0.58 6.67 8.92
N GLY A 51 -1.19 7.19 9.97
CA GLY A 51 -2.62 7.48 10.00
C GLY A 51 -2.98 8.55 8.97
N GLY A 52 -4.14 8.43 8.32
CA GLY A 52 -4.66 9.46 7.41
C GLY A 52 -3.93 9.62 6.06
N VAL A 53 -2.99 8.74 5.72
CA VAL A 53 -2.27 8.80 4.42
C VAL A 53 -3.05 8.16 3.26
N GLY A 54 -4.26 7.67 3.47
CA GLY A 54 -5.09 7.09 2.40
C GLY A 54 -4.93 5.59 2.19
N LYS A 55 -4.39 4.81 3.14
CA LYS A 55 -4.24 3.34 3.03
C LYS A 55 -5.54 2.64 2.66
N SER A 56 -6.57 2.79 3.48
CA SER A 56 -7.87 2.13 3.29
C SER A 56 -8.55 2.58 2.00
N SER A 57 -8.42 3.86 1.63
CA SER A 57 -8.92 4.38 0.35
C SER A 57 -8.19 3.75 -0.84
N THR A 58 -6.87 3.63 -0.77
CA THR A 58 -6.05 2.96 -1.81
C THR A 58 -6.44 1.49 -1.95
N ILE A 59 -6.72 0.79 -0.85
CA ILE A 59 -7.20 -0.60 -0.90
C ILE A 59 -8.54 -0.69 -1.61
N ASN A 60 -9.49 0.17 -1.27
CA ASN A 60 -10.79 0.19 -1.92
C ASN A 60 -10.69 0.51 -3.41
N SER A 61 -9.83 1.47 -3.78
CA SER A 61 -9.55 1.80 -5.19
C SER A 61 -8.89 0.63 -5.93
N LEU A 62 -7.92 -0.06 -5.31
CA LEU A 62 -7.23 -1.20 -5.89
C LEU A 62 -8.17 -2.40 -6.15
N ILE A 63 -9.12 -2.60 -5.26
CA ILE A 63 -10.08 -3.70 -5.37
C ILE A 63 -11.30 -3.31 -6.23
N GLY A 64 -11.57 -2.02 -6.39
CA GLY A 64 -12.76 -1.51 -7.06
C GLY A 64 -14.05 -1.70 -6.25
N GLU A 65 -13.93 -1.97 -4.94
CA GLU A 65 -15.03 -2.19 -4.02
C GLU A 65 -14.73 -1.56 -2.65
N GLN A 66 -15.75 -1.12 -1.94
CA GLN A 66 -15.60 -0.67 -0.56
C GLN A 66 -15.47 -1.86 0.40
N VAL A 67 -14.26 -2.44 0.49
CA VAL A 67 -13.96 -3.62 1.31
C VAL A 67 -13.46 -3.26 2.71
N VAL A 68 -12.93 -2.06 2.87
CA VAL A 68 -12.40 -1.52 4.13
C VAL A 68 -13.14 -0.24 4.47
N ARG A 69 -13.54 -0.10 5.73
CA ARG A 69 -14.17 1.13 6.19
C ARG A 69 -13.13 2.25 6.28
N VAL A 70 -13.37 3.34 5.56
CA VAL A 70 -12.56 4.55 5.67
C VAL A 70 -13.13 5.40 6.81
N THR A 71 -12.34 5.62 7.86
CA THR A 71 -12.72 6.46 9.00
C THR A 71 -11.70 7.56 9.16
N ALA A 72 -12.14 8.82 8.97
CA ALA A 72 -11.27 9.98 9.07
C ALA A 72 -10.81 10.31 10.50
N PHE A 73 -11.53 9.82 11.51
CA PHE A 73 -11.37 10.26 12.91
C PHE A 73 -11.17 9.14 13.93
N GLN A 74 -11.00 7.88 13.52
CA GLN A 74 -10.72 6.78 14.44
C GLN A 74 -9.26 6.38 14.38
N SER A 75 -8.53 6.64 15.46
CA SER A 75 -7.15 6.19 15.67
C SER A 75 -7.05 4.99 16.62
N GLU A 76 -8.03 4.77 17.48
CA GLU A 76 -7.91 3.78 18.57
C GLU A 76 -8.46 2.41 18.18
N GLY A 77 -7.71 1.35 18.53
CA GLY A 77 -8.19 -0.04 18.55
C GLY A 77 -8.34 -0.74 17.22
N MET A 78 -7.88 -0.15 16.11
CA MET A 78 -7.94 -0.81 14.80
C MET A 78 -7.00 -2.02 14.76
N ARG A 79 -7.55 -3.17 14.38
CA ARG A 79 -6.77 -4.38 14.08
C ARG A 79 -6.54 -4.50 12.59
N PRO A 80 -5.46 -5.19 12.16
CA PRO A 80 -5.28 -5.52 10.75
C PRO A 80 -6.49 -6.30 10.22
N VAL A 81 -6.93 -5.95 9.03
CA VAL A 81 -8.07 -6.59 8.35
C VAL A 81 -7.61 -7.08 7.00
N MET A 82 -7.94 -8.33 6.67
CA MET A 82 -7.65 -8.90 5.35
C MET A 82 -8.91 -8.96 4.51
N ALA A 83 -8.89 -8.33 3.35
CA ALA A 83 -9.88 -8.49 2.29
C ALA A 83 -9.32 -9.47 1.25
N SER A 84 -10.12 -10.48 0.88
CA SER A 84 -9.75 -11.47 -0.13
C SER A 84 -10.75 -11.44 -1.27
N ARG A 85 -10.25 -11.40 -2.50
CA ARG A 85 -11.05 -11.48 -3.73
C ARG A 85 -10.48 -12.52 -4.67
N SER A 86 -11.34 -13.26 -5.34
CA SER A 86 -10.89 -14.26 -6.31
C SER A 86 -11.55 -14.04 -7.68
N TRP A 87 -10.76 -14.30 -8.72
CA TRP A 87 -11.21 -14.27 -10.10
C TRP A 87 -10.44 -15.30 -10.94
N ALA A 88 -11.14 -16.12 -11.67
CA ALA A 88 -10.58 -17.14 -12.59
C ALA A 88 -9.46 -18.01 -11.97
N GLY A 89 -9.61 -18.37 -10.68
CA GLY A 89 -8.66 -19.20 -9.93
C GLY A 89 -7.47 -18.44 -9.35
N PHE A 90 -7.40 -17.12 -9.50
CA PHE A 90 -6.44 -16.25 -8.81
C PHE A 90 -7.08 -15.61 -7.57
N THR A 91 -6.33 -15.52 -6.49
CA THR A 91 -6.77 -14.88 -5.24
C THR A 91 -5.88 -13.70 -4.90
N LEU A 92 -6.49 -12.52 -4.78
CA LEU A 92 -5.85 -11.33 -4.23
C LEU A 92 -6.22 -11.18 -2.75
N ASN A 93 -5.22 -11.16 -1.88
CA ASN A 93 -5.37 -10.81 -0.48
C ASN A 93 -4.76 -9.42 -0.25
N VAL A 94 -5.52 -8.52 0.35
CA VAL A 94 -5.02 -7.20 0.72
C VAL A 94 -5.24 -7.00 2.23
N ILE A 95 -4.17 -6.67 2.93
CA ILE A 95 -4.17 -6.48 4.39
C ILE A 95 -4.08 -5.00 4.69
N ASP A 96 -5.18 -4.43 5.19
CA ASP A 96 -5.20 -3.08 5.76
C ASP A 96 -4.63 -3.11 7.18
N THR A 97 -3.86 -2.09 7.53
CA THR A 97 -3.21 -2.00 8.83
C THR A 97 -3.58 -0.71 9.56
N PRO A 98 -3.58 -0.75 10.90
CA PRO A 98 -3.64 0.48 11.69
C PRO A 98 -2.58 1.48 11.28
N GLY A 99 -2.84 2.77 11.47
CA GLY A 99 -1.84 3.80 11.31
C GLY A 99 -0.65 3.60 12.24
N LEU A 100 0.56 3.78 11.71
CA LEU A 100 1.80 3.57 12.48
C LEU A 100 2.18 4.78 13.33
N VAL A 101 1.33 5.78 13.40
CA VAL A 101 1.52 6.99 14.21
C VAL A 101 0.27 7.25 15.03
N GLU A 102 0.48 7.53 16.30
CA GLU A 102 -0.53 7.93 17.25
C GLU A 102 0.04 9.02 18.16
N ALA A 103 -0.72 10.10 18.37
CA ALA A 103 -0.32 11.26 19.18
C ALA A 103 1.10 11.79 18.86
N GLY A 104 1.54 11.73 17.60
CA GLY A 104 2.85 12.21 17.16
C GLY A 104 4.02 11.24 17.41
N TYR A 105 3.74 10.01 17.86
CA TYR A 105 4.75 8.97 18.14
C TYR A 105 4.49 7.72 17.32
N VAL A 106 5.56 6.92 17.12
CA VAL A 106 5.42 5.60 16.47
C VAL A 106 4.55 4.68 17.33
N ASN A 107 3.49 4.17 16.75
CA ASN A 107 2.60 3.22 17.42
C ASN A 107 3.19 1.80 17.40
N HIS A 108 3.96 1.47 18.43
CA HIS A 108 4.59 0.16 18.57
C HIS A 108 3.57 -0.96 18.82
N GLN A 109 2.42 -0.65 19.44
CA GLN A 109 1.34 -1.61 19.66
C GLN A 109 0.73 -2.03 18.30
N ALA A 110 0.50 -1.07 17.38
CA ALA A 110 0.05 -1.37 16.04
C ALA A 110 1.02 -2.32 15.31
N LEU A 111 2.33 -2.08 15.40
CA LEU A 111 3.34 -2.97 14.80
C LEU A 111 3.30 -4.39 15.39
N GLN A 112 3.10 -4.54 16.70
CA GLN A 112 2.96 -5.86 17.33
C GLN A 112 1.68 -6.57 16.88
N LEU A 113 0.55 -5.86 16.77
CA LEU A 113 -0.69 -6.41 16.24
C LEU A 113 -0.53 -6.88 14.80
N ILE A 114 0.12 -6.08 13.95
CA ILE A 114 0.42 -6.44 12.56
C ILE A 114 1.30 -7.68 12.54
N LYS A 115 2.39 -7.71 13.32
CA LYS A 115 3.30 -8.85 13.39
C LYS A 115 2.58 -10.14 13.81
N GLY A 116 1.74 -10.06 14.86
CA GLY A 116 0.91 -11.19 15.30
C GLY A 116 -0.05 -11.68 14.23
N PHE A 117 -0.68 -10.74 13.50
CA PHE A 117 -1.60 -11.06 12.41
C PHE A 117 -0.91 -11.78 11.23
N LEU A 118 0.38 -11.50 11.01
CA LEU A 118 1.16 -12.02 9.89
C LEU A 118 1.89 -13.33 10.18
N LEU A 119 1.85 -13.88 11.42
CA LEU A 119 2.66 -15.03 11.84
C LEU A 119 2.64 -16.23 10.87
N ASN A 120 1.49 -16.49 10.22
CA ASN A 120 1.32 -17.61 9.30
C ASN A 120 0.96 -17.15 7.87
N LYS A 121 1.39 -15.95 7.48
CA LYS A 121 1.09 -15.38 6.17
C LYS A 121 2.37 -14.97 5.44
N THR A 122 2.46 -15.36 4.19
CA THR A 122 3.51 -14.87 3.30
C THR A 122 3.07 -13.54 2.70
N ILE A 123 3.93 -12.55 2.76
CA ILE A 123 3.72 -11.25 2.14
C ILE A 123 4.54 -11.21 0.86
N ASP A 124 3.85 -10.99 -0.25
CA ASP A 124 4.46 -10.88 -1.57
C ASP A 124 4.86 -9.44 -1.89
N VAL A 125 4.01 -8.48 -1.51
CA VAL A 125 4.23 -7.05 -1.76
C VAL A 125 3.89 -6.24 -0.53
N LEU A 126 4.74 -5.26 -0.20
CA LEU A 126 4.45 -4.18 0.74
C LEU A 126 4.07 -2.93 -0.05
N LEU A 127 2.88 -2.38 0.16
CA LEU A 127 2.57 -1.01 -0.22
C LEU A 127 2.91 -0.10 0.96
N TYR A 128 3.99 0.66 0.83
CA TYR A 128 4.30 1.72 1.78
C TYR A 128 3.65 3.01 1.31
N VAL A 129 2.59 3.40 2.02
CA VAL A 129 1.71 4.51 1.62
C VAL A 129 2.10 5.77 2.38
N ASP A 130 2.35 6.83 1.64
CA ASP A 130 2.59 8.17 2.16
C ASP A 130 1.85 9.21 1.29
N ARG A 131 1.94 10.49 1.64
CA ARG A 131 1.27 11.57 0.91
C ARG A 131 2.25 12.31 0.00
N LEU A 132 1.83 12.60 -1.22
CA LEU A 132 2.60 13.43 -2.14
C LEU A 132 2.65 14.88 -1.67
N ASP A 133 1.56 15.40 -1.09
CA ASP A 133 1.43 16.77 -0.62
C ASP A 133 2.16 17.06 0.72
N ALA A 134 2.82 16.07 1.31
CA ALA A 134 3.73 16.26 2.42
C ALA A 134 5.11 16.67 1.89
N TYR A 135 5.42 17.96 1.91
CA TYR A 135 6.61 18.53 1.25
C TYR A 135 7.95 18.00 1.74
N ARG A 136 8.03 17.55 2.97
CA ARG A 136 9.30 17.12 3.59
C ARG A 136 9.17 15.77 4.25
N VAL A 137 10.28 15.05 4.26
CA VAL A 137 10.46 13.87 5.10
C VAL A 137 10.90 14.35 6.47
N ASP A 138 10.09 14.11 7.48
CA ASP A 138 10.37 14.49 8.86
C ASP A 138 11.06 13.37 9.66
N ASP A 139 11.34 13.64 10.93
CA ASP A 139 11.96 12.64 11.79
C ASP A 139 11.01 11.50 12.15
N LEU A 140 9.71 11.75 12.16
CA LEU A 140 8.70 10.73 12.39
C LEU A 140 8.65 9.72 11.23
N ASP A 141 8.78 10.18 9.97
CA ASP A 141 8.94 9.30 8.81
C ASP A 141 10.12 8.36 8.99
N LYS A 142 11.27 8.89 9.40
CA LYS A 142 12.47 8.10 9.63
C LYS A 142 12.30 7.09 10.77
N GLN A 143 11.59 7.48 11.84
CA GLN A 143 11.28 6.59 12.97
C GLN A 143 10.36 5.44 12.54
N ILE A 144 9.33 5.72 11.75
CA ILE A 144 8.40 4.69 11.21
C ILE A 144 9.16 3.69 10.34
N ILE A 145 9.97 4.18 9.42
CA ILE A 145 10.77 3.32 8.53
C ILE A 145 11.69 2.40 9.36
N ARG A 146 12.36 2.95 10.38
CA ARG A 146 13.18 2.15 11.29
C ARG A 146 12.35 1.12 12.07
N ALA A 147 11.18 1.51 12.54
CA ALA A 147 10.30 0.62 13.29
C ALA A 147 9.75 -0.52 12.43
N ILE A 148 9.36 -0.25 11.18
CA ILE A 148 9.01 -1.28 10.18
C ILE A 148 10.22 -2.21 9.96
N THR A 149 11.39 -1.65 9.71
CA THR A 149 12.63 -2.42 9.47
C THR A 149 12.97 -3.33 10.64
N ASN A 150 12.87 -2.82 11.87
CA ASN A 150 13.14 -3.60 13.09
C ASN A 150 12.10 -4.70 13.33
N SER A 151 10.85 -4.49 12.90
CA SER A 151 9.75 -5.44 13.11
C SER A 151 9.71 -6.54 12.06
N PHE A 152 10.04 -6.24 10.81
CA PHE A 152 9.86 -7.13 9.66
C PHE A 152 11.17 -7.46 8.91
N GLY A 153 12.29 -6.89 9.32
CA GLY A 153 13.57 -7.03 8.64
C GLY A 153 13.71 -6.09 7.43
N LYS A 154 14.96 -5.86 7.02
CA LYS A 154 15.27 -4.97 5.89
C LYS A 154 14.79 -5.50 4.54
N GLU A 155 14.64 -6.82 4.41
CA GLU A 155 14.24 -7.47 3.14
C GLU A 155 12.80 -7.16 2.75
N ILE A 156 11.97 -6.67 3.69
CA ILE A 156 10.60 -6.21 3.39
C ILE A 156 10.59 -5.09 2.34
N TRP A 157 11.63 -4.25 2.34
CA TRP A 157 11.77 -3.13 1.41
C TRP A 157 12.08 -3.58 -0.03
N ARG A 158 12.65 -4.76 -0.23
CA ARG A 158 12.87 -5.34 -1.58
C ARG A 158 11.57 -5.78 -2.25
N LYS A 159 10.54 -5.97 -1.47
CA LYS A 159 9.19 -6.33 -1.94
C LYS A 159 8.24 -5.14 -1.88
N SER A 160 8.76 -3.93 -1.72
CA SER A 160 7.91 -2.75 -1.51
C SER A 160 7.67 -1.96 -2.78
N LEU A 161 6.53 -1.28 -2.77
CA LEU A 161 6.11 -0.25 -3.70
C LEU A 161 5.81 1.00 -2.88
N LEU A 162 6.41 2.13 -3.22
CA LEU A 162 6.05 3.41 -2.63
C LEU A 162 4.81 3.97 -3.31
N VAL A 163 3.76 4.15 -2.54
CA VAL A 163 2.51 4.75 -2.99
C VAL A 163 2.40 6.16 -2.42
N LEU A 164 2.38 7.17 -3.29
CA LEU A 164 2.17 8.56 -2.91
C LEU A 164 0.74 8.98 -3.28
N THR A 165 -0.08 9.14 -2.25
CA THR A 165 -1.49 9.53 -2.39
C THR A 165 -1.65 11.05 -2.49
N HIS A 166 -2.89 11.53 -2.72
CA HIS A 166 -3.19 12.95 -2.93
C HIS A 166 -2.38 13.50 -4.11
N ALA A 167 -2.33 12.70 -5.18
CA ALA A 167 -1.52 13.01 -6.35
C ALA A 167 -2.09 14.16 -7.19
N GLN A 168 -3.37 14.48 -7.06
CA GLN A 168 -4.00 15.61 -7.72
C GLN A 168 -3.81 16.90 -6.90
N LEU A 169 -2.56 17.34 -6.78
CA LEU A 169 -2.19 18.58 -6.10
C LEU A 169 -1.65 19.62 -7.07
N CYS A 170 -1.73 20.88 -6.68
CA CYS A 170 -1.01 21.97 -7.32
C CYS A 170 0.32 22.17 -6.55
N PRO A 171 1.48 21.97 -7.20
CA PRO A 171 2.76 22.21 -6.54
C PRO A 171 2.91 23.66 -6.11
N PRO A 172 3.81 23.97 -5.15
CA PRO A 172 4.14 25.36 -4.79
C PRO A 172 4.66 26.15 -5.98
N ASP A 173 4.50 27.45 -5.95
CA ASP A 173 4.93 28.36 -6.99
C ASP A 173 6.40 28.14 -7.40
N GLY A 174 6.63 28.12 -8.71
CA GLY A 174 7.97 27.91 -9.31
C GLY A 174 8.41 26.45 -9.41
N LEU A 175 7.58 25.46 -9.04
CA LEU A 175 7.87 24.07 -9.26
C LEU A 175 6.88 23.45 -10.24
N SER A 176 7.42 22.71 -11.24
CA SER A 176 6.56 21.85 -12.06
C SER A 176 6.15 20.61 -11.26
N TYR A 177 5.04 19.99 -11.64
CA TYR A 177 4.54 18.78 -11.02
C TYR A 177 5.57 17.63 -11.04
N ASP A 178 6.25 17.44 -12.17
CA ASP A 178 7.26 16.39 -12.34
C ASP A 178 8.46 16.60 -11.40
N VAL A 179 8.93 17.83 -11.29
CA VAL A 179 10.04 18.15 -10.38
C VAL A 179 9.63 17.96 -8.92
N PHE A 180 8.41 18.36 -8.57
CA PHE A 180 7.90 18.20 -7.22
C PHE A 180 7.73 16.73 -6.84
N SER A 181 7.05 15.94 -7.68
CA SER A 181 6.80 14.51 -7.43
C SER A 181 8.10 13.71 -7.40
N SER A 182 9.05 13.99 -8.29
CA SER A 182 10.39 13.36 -8.26
C SER A 182 11.14 13.67 -6.97
N LYS A 183 11.22 14.94 -6.57
CA LYS A 183 11.91 15.34 -5.33
C LYS A 183 11.28 14.71 -4.08
N ARG A 184 9.94 14.63 -4.03
CA ARG A 184 9.25 13.97 -2.92
C ARG A 184 9.56 12.48 -2.89
N SER A 185 9.48 11.81 -4.03
CA SER A 185 9.81 10.38 -4.18
C SER A 185 11.23 10.08 -3.73
N GLU A 186 12.21 10.82 -4.25
CA GLU A 186 13.64 10.70 -3.88
C GLU A 186 13.85 10.90 -2.37
N GLY A 187 13.16 11.87 -1.78
CA GLY A 187 13.23 12.14 -0.34
C GLY A 187 12.79 10.94 0.50
N VAL A 188 11.65 10.31 0.14
CA VAL A 188 11.14 9.13 0.85
C VAL A 188 12.01 7.90 0.60
N LEU A 189 12.43 7.65 -0.64
CA LEU A 189 13.33 6.54 -0.97
C LEU A 189 14.67 6.64 -0.24
N LYS A 190 15.24 7.85 -0.15
CA LYS A 190 16.45 8.12 0.65
C LYS A 190 16.22 7.83 2.13
N ALA A 191 15.07 8.21 2.68
CA ALA A 191 14.71 7.92 4.07
C ALA A 191 14.58 6.41 4.31
N ILE A 192 13.95 5.67 3.39
CA ILE A 192 13.85 4.20 3.46
C ILE A 192 15.24 3.58 3.46
N ARG A 193 16.10 3.94 2.53
CA ARG A 193 17.47 3.42 2.44
C ARG A 193 18.26 3.64 3.74
N ILE A 194 18.21 4.85 4.27
CA ILE A 194 18.93 5.21 5.51
C ILE A 194 18.31 4.50 6.72
N GLY A 195 16.98 4.55 6.85
CA GLY A 195 16.25 3.96 7.98
C GLY A 195 16.34 2.43 8.01
N ALA A 196 16.37 1.80 6.86
CA ALA A 196 16.54 0.36 6.71
C ALA A 196 18.02 -0.09 6.77
N ARG A 197 18.97 0.85 6.88
CA ARG A 197 20.43 0.57 6.90
C ARG A 197 20.88 -0.23 5.68
N ILE A 198 20.33 0.09 4.50
CA ILE A 198 20.68 -0.57 3.26
C ILE A 198 21.81 0.22 2.60
N ARG A 199 22.88 -0.46 2.19
CA ARG A 199 24.00 0.19 1.52
C ARG A 199 23.59 0.60 0.11
N LYS A 200 24.08 1.74 -0.37
CA LYS A 200 23.75 2.28 -1.71
C LYS A 200 24.02 1.27 -2.83
N LYS A 201 25.08 0.48 -2.73
CA LYS A 201 25.42 -0.57 -3.69
C LYS A 201 24.48 -1.78 -3.71
N ASP A 202 23.76 -2.01 -2.61
CA ASP A 202 22.84 -3.14 -2.46
C ASP A 202 21.39 -2.74 -2.75
N PHE A 203 21.16 -1.44 -2.95
CA PHE A 203 19.85 -0.85 -3.13
C PHE A 203 19.97 0.38 -4.05
N ASP A 204 19.84 0.15 -5.32
CA ASP A 204 19.65 1.23 -6.27
C ASP A 204 18.27 1.86 -6.05
N ASP A 205 18.15 3.17 -6.16
CA ASP A 205 16.88 3.89 -5.98
C ASP A 205 15.80 3.41 -6.98
N SER A 206 16.20 2.69 -8.06
CA SER A 206 15.32 2.00 -9.00
C SER A 206 14.67 0.72 -8.46
N VAL A 207 15.09 0.22 -7.28
CA VAL A 207 14.62 -1.07 -6.72
C VAL A 207 13.22 -0.97 -6.12
N ILE A 208 12.83 0.19 -5.58
CA ILE A 208 11.46 0.42 -5.08
C ILE A 208 10.71 1.27 -6.11
N PRO A 209 9.77 0.67 -6.85
CA PRO A 209 8.92 1.44 -7.75
C PRO A 209 8.08 2.46 -6.98
N VAL A 210 7.79 3.60 -7.62
CA VAL A 210 6.93 4.65 -7.08
C VAL A 210 5.70 4.78 -7.94
N VAL A 211 4.53 4.89 -7.32
CA VAL A 211 3.27 5.18 -8.00
C VAL A 211 2.58 6.36 -7.33
N LEU A 212 1.97 7.20 -8.16
CA LEU A 212 1.15 8.33 -7.72
C LEU A 212 -0.32 7.89 -7.78
N VAL A 213 -1.07 8.16 -6.71
CA VAL A 213 -2.46 7.70 -6.57
C VAL A 213 -3.36 8.84 -6.12
N GLU A 214 -4.49 8.99 -6.79
CA GLU A 214 -5.55 9.91 -6.37
C GLU A 214 -6.82 9.13 -6.01
N ASN A 215 -7.23 9.22 -4.75
CA ASN A 215 -8.37 8.47 -4.21
C ASN A 215 -9.62 9.35 -3.99
N SER A 216 -9.56 10.65 -4.29
CA SER A 216 -10.65 11.59 -3.96
C SER A 216 -11.87 11.50 -4.88
N GLY A 217 -11.82 10.68 -5.93
CA GLY A 217 -12.84 10.62 -6.97
C GLY A 217 -12.93 11.88 -7.85
N ARG A 218 -12.00 12.84 -7.68
CA ARG A 218 -11.90 14.03 -8.52
C ARG A 218 -11.23 13.72 -9.86
N CYS A 219 -10.36 12.71 -9.88
CA CYS A 219 -9.73 12.19 -11.07
C CYS A 219 -10.63 11.10 -11.67
N ASN A 220 -11.69 11.50 -12.36
CA ASN A 220 -12.70 10.57 -12.85
C ASN A 220 -12.39 10.02 -14.24
N LYS A 221 -11.38 10.56 -14.92
CA LYS A 221 -11.08 10.21 -16.31
C LYS A 221 -9.57 10.20 -16.55
N ASN A 222 -9.11 9.29 -17.42
CA ASN A 222 -7.75 9.28 -17.93
C ASN A 222 -7.62 10.22 -19.15
N ASP A 223 -6.43 10.31 -19.73
CA ASP A 223 -6.14 11.12 -20.92
C ASP A 223 -6.97 10.71 -22.15
N SER A 224 -7.57 9.53 -22.13
CA SER A 224 -8.49 9.01 -23.16
C SER A 224 -9.96 9.25 -22.85
N ASP A 225 -10.27 10.10 -21.86
CA ASP A 225 -11.65 10.41 -21.37
C ASP A 225 -12.39 9.21 -20.77
N GLU A 226 -11.68 8.13 -20.42
CA GLU A 226 -12.23 6.97 -19.75
C GLU A 226 -12.27 7.20 -18.24
N LYS A 227 -13.30 6.65 -17.60
CA LYS A 227 -13.45 6.72 -16.14
C LYS A 227 -12.34 5.92 -15.44
N VAL A 228 -11.63 6.58 -14.53
CA VAL A 228 -10.55 6.01 -13.71
C VAL A 228 -11.07 5.57 -12.36
#